data_69c56ff8bc599fa41821580edc4bea62
#
_entry.id   69c56ff8bc599fa41821580edc4bea62
#
_cell.length_a   1.000
_cell.length_b   1.000
_cell.length_c   1.000
_cell.angle_alpha   90.00
_cell.angle_beta   90.00
_cell.angle_gamma   90.00
#
_symmetry.space_group_name_H-M   'P 1'
#
loop_
_entity.id
_entity.type
_entity.pdbx_description
1 polymer ?
#
loop_
_entity_poly.entity_id
_entity_poly.type
_entity_poly.pdbx_seq_one_letter_code
_entity_poly.pdbx_strand_id
1 'polypeptide(L)'
;LNSFILIGIILFYNISIVHARSRAPAWSCLIACKLTRRKFVTTFHGTYNFNGKLKKFYNSVMVRSDLIIAGSNFIFSHIKENYSEFLNSKKKFLVIFRGINVDYFDASTKLENDETKLLKKWEIKKEKKIVLMPGRLTSWKGQELFIEAINLVKIELGYEAFHVVVLGSEQGRDLYKKKL
;
A
#
# COMPACT_ATOMS: atom_id res chain seq x y z
N LEU A 1 -22.55 -8.94 12.26
CA LEU A 1 -23.16 -9.35 10.99
C LEU A 1 -22.11 -10.00 10.06
N ASN A 2 -21.04 -9.30 9.67
CA ASN A 2 -20.04 -9.81 8.70
C ASN A 2 -19.39 -11.15 9.12
N SER A 3 -19.14 -11.36 10.42
CA SER A 3 -18.57 -12.62 10.89
C SER A 3 -19.51 -13.81 10.67
N PHE A 4 -20.81 -13.65 10.86
CA PHE A 4 -21.79 -14.72 10.62
C PHE A 4 -21.91 -15.06 9.14
N ILE A 5 -21.90 -14.06 8.26
CA ILE A 5 -21.86 -14.29 6.81
C ILE A 5 -20.62 -15.06 6.41
N LEU A 6 -19.45 -14.68 6.95
CA LEU A 6 -18.18 -15.38 6.69
C LEU A 6 -18.21 -16.82 7.19
N ILE A 7 -18.81 -17.10 8.35
CA ILE A 7 -18.99 -18.47 8.86
C ILE A 7 -19.80 -19.30 7.86
N GLY A 8 -20.93 -18.77 7.39
CA GLY A 8 -21.75 -19.45 6.38
C GLY A 8 -20.95 -19.76 5.10
N ILE A 9 -20.20 -18.80 4.57
CA ILE A 9 -19.35 -18.97 3.39
C ILE A 9 -18.25 -20.01 3.64
N ILE A 10 -17.57 -19.94 4.78
CA ILE A 10 -16.49 -20.87 5.12
C ILE A 10 -17.02 -22.31 5.19
N LEU A 11 -18.17 -22.53 5.80
CA LEU A 11 -18.75 -23.86 5.92
C LEU A 11 -19.33 -24.37 4.61
N PHE A 12 -20.07 -23.54 3.89
CA PHE A 12 -20.71 -23.91 2.63
C PHE A 12 -19.69 -24.30 1.54
N TYR A 13 -18.61 -23.48 1.39
CA TYR A 13 -17.56 -23.73 0.39
C TYR A 13 -16.39 -24.55 0.93
N ASN A 14 -16.47 -25.07 2.17
CA ASN A 14 -15.40 -25.82 2.83
C ASN A 14 -14.02 -25.12 2.78
N ILE A 15 -13.99 -23.82 3.05
CA ILE A 15 -12.77 -23.01 2.98
C ILE A 15 -11.80 -23.41 4.08
N SER A 16 -10.58 -23.75 3.74
CA SER A 16 -9.54 -24.19 4.68
C SER A 16 -8.73 -23.03 5.27
N ILE A 17 -8.52 -21.97 4.50
CA ILE A 17 -7.67 -20.81 4.85
C ILE A 17 -8.40 -19.51 4.52
N VAL A 18 -8.40 -18.59 5.48
CA VAL A 18 -8.91 -17.22 5.29
C VAL A 18 -7.76 -16.24 5.42
N HIS A 19 -7.61 -15.37 4.43
CA HIS A 19 -6.53 -14.39 4.39
C HIS A 19 -7.06 -12.95 4.43
N ALA A 20 -6.76 -12.21 5.50
CA ALA A 20 -7.08 -10.80 5.61
C ALA A 20 -5.87 -9.92 5.33
N ARG A 21 -6.09 -8.88 4.51
CA ARG A 21 -5.06 -7.92 4.10
C ARG A 21 -5.31 -6.51 4.65
N SER A 22 -6.30 -6.36 5.53
CA SER A 22 -6.69 -5.09 6.14
C SER A 22 -7.31 -5.32 7.52
N ARG A 23 -7.17 -4.34 8.41
CA ARG A 23 -7.56 -4.43 9.84
C ARG A 23 -9.06 -4.64 10.05
N ALA A 24 -9.89 -3.86 9.36
CA ALA A 24 -11.34 -3.94 9.56
C ALA A 24 -11.91 -5.33 9.22
N PRO A 25 -11.68 -5.91 8.02
CA PRO A 25 -12.13 -7.26 7.73
C PRO A 25 -11.42 -8.32 8.59
N ALA A 26 -10.18 -8.08 9.06
CA ALA A 26 -9.43 -9.04 9.87
C ALA A 26 -10.13 -9.39 11.19
N TRP A 27 -10.85 -8.45 11.81
CA TRP A 27 -11.64 -8.75 13.01
C TRP A 27 -12.77 -9.74 12.73
N SER A 28 -13.51 -9.56 11.64
CA SER A 28 -14.55 -10.49 11.24
C SER A 28 -13.98 -11.86 10.85
N CYS A 29 -12.84 -11.88 10.13
CA CYS A 29 -12.15 -13.11 9.77
C CYS A 29 -11.63 -13.86 11.00
N LEU A 30 -11.04 -13.15 11.97
CA LEU A 30 -10.55 -13.76 13.21
C LEU A 30 -11.65 -14.49 13.98
N ILE A 31 -12.82 -13.86 14.12
CA ILE A 31 -13.97 -14.46 14.80
C ILE A 31 -14.46 -15.68 14.00
N ALA A 32 -14.66 -15.53 12.69
CA ALA A 32 -15.15 -16.61 11.84
C ALA A 32 -14.20 -17.82 11.85
N CYS A 33 -12.90 -17.60 11.70
CA CYS A 33 -11.90 -18.66 11.71
C CYS A 33 -11.82 -19.39 13.05
N LYS A 34 -11.91 -18.66 14.17
CA LYS A 34 -11.94 -19.28 15.51
C LYS A 34 -13.15 -20.21 15.69
N LEU A 35 -14.35 -19.75 15.28
CA LEU A 35 -15.57 -20.53 15.43
C LEU A 35 -15.63 -21.73 14.49
N THR A 36 -15.07 -21.61 13.28
CA THR A 36 -15.03 -22.70 12.29
C THR A 36 -13.76 -23.55 12.36
N ARG A 37 -12.82 -23.24 13.28
CA ARG A 37 -11.52 -23.90 13.42
C ARG A 37 -10.70 -23.88 12.11
N ARG A 38 -10.84 -22.83 11.30
CA ARG A 38 -10.08 -22.67 10.05
C ARG A 38 -8.84 -21.82 10.27
N LYS A 39 -7.84 -21.98 9.38
CA LYS A 39 -6.58 -21.25 9.46
C LYS A 39 -6.79 -19.80 9.04
N PHE A 40 -6.17 -18.91 9.82
CA PHE A 40 -6.24 -17.47 9.59
C PHE A 40 -4.85 -16.91 9.22
N VAL A 41 -4.76 -16.20 8.11
CA VAL A 41 -3.53 -15.57 7.61
C VAL A 41 -3.75 -14.06 7.54
N THR A 42 -2.71 -13.28 7.84
CA THR A 42 -2.74 -11.83 7.68
C THR A 42 -1.50 -11.34 6.94
N THR A 43 -1.65 -10.26 6.15
CA THR A 43 -0.52 -9.56 5.55
C THR A 43 -0.50 -8.10 5.97
N PHE A 44 0.62 -7.66 6.56
CA PHE A 44 0.92 -6.26 6.81
C PHE A 44 1.45 -5.60 5.55
N HIS A 45 0.75 -4.55 5.08
CA HIS A 45 1.14 -3.78 3.89
C HIS A 45 1.84 -2.45 4.20
N GLY A 46 1.88 -2.05 5.45
CA GLY A 46 2.49 -0.80 5.92
C GLY A 46 2.50 -0.76 7.43
N THR A 47 3.12 0.28 7.99
CA THR A 47 3.08 0.57 9.42
C THR A 47 1.66 0.99 9.81
N TYR A 48 1.13 0.41 10.87
CA TYR A 48 -0.13 0.85 11.44
C TYR A 48 0.16 1.72 12.66
N ASN A 49 0.37 3.01 12.41
CA ASN A 49 0.60 3.98 13.47
C ASN A 49 -0.58 4.00 14.43
N PHE A 50 -0.28 4.14 15.70
CA PHE A 50 -1.30 4.18 16.75
C PHE A 50 -0.93 5.24 17.79
N ASN A 51 -1.94 6.03 18.19
CA ASN A 51 -1.89 6.91 19.32
C ASN A 51 -2.79 6.29 20.40
N GLY A 52 -2.18 5.76 21.48
CA GLY A 52 -2.89 5.16 22.60
C GLY A 52 -3.22 3.68 22.45
N LYS A 53 -3.58 3.09 23.60
CA LYS A 53 -3.78 1.64 23.79
C LYS A 53 -4.93 1.07 22.98
N LEU A 54 -6.04 1.80 22.84
CA LEU A 54 -7.21 1.32 22.08
C LEU A 54 -6.92 1.12 20.60
N LYS A 55 -6.21 2.08 19.99
CA LYS A 55 -5.82 1.98 18.57
C LYS A 55 -4.78 0.88 18.35
N LYS A 56 -3.85 0.70 19.29
CA LYS A 56 -2.91 -0.42 19.29
C LYS A 56 -3.64 -1.76 19.35
N PHE A 57 -4.60 -1.90 20.28
CA PHE A 57 -5.44 -3.09 20.37
C PHE A 57 -6.22 -3.35 19.08
N TYR A 58 -6.85 -2.33 18.49
CA TYR A 58 -7.54 -2.48 17.21
C TYR A 58 -6.61 -2.96 16.09
N ASN A 59 -5.41 -2.40 16.00
CA ASN A 59 -4.42 -2.80 15.00
C ASN A 59 -3.87 -4.22 15.24
N SER A 60 -3.85 -4.68 16.52
CA SER A 60 -3.27 -5.98 16.90
C SER A 60 -3.96 -7.18 16.27
N VAL A 61 -5.17 -7.02 15.72
CA VAL A 61 -5.84 -8.10 14.99
C VAL A 61 -4.96 -8.71 13.90
N MET A 62 -4.12 -7.89 13.28
CA MET A 62 -3.23 -8.31 12.20
C MET A 62 -2.09 -9.23 12.68
N VAL A 63 -1.80 -9.27 13.97
CA VAL A 63 -0.83 -10.18 14.58
C VAL A 63 -1.50 -11.33 15.38
N ARG A 64 -2.83 -11.46 15.29
CA ARG A 64 -3.58 -12.52 15.98
C ARG A 64 -3.85 -13.75 15.10
N SER A 65 -3.38 -13.75 13.84
CA SER A 65 -3.49 -14.85 12.89
C SER A 65 -2.53 -16.00 13.21
N ASP A 66 -2.74 -17.17 12.60
CA ASP A 66 -1.83 -18.32 12.67
C ASP A 66 -0.53 -18.06 11.89
N LEU A 67 -0.62 -17.35 10.77
CA LEU A 67 0.50 -16.92 9.94
C LEU A 67 0.43 -15.42 9.69
N ILE A 68 1.51 -14.73 10.02
CA ILE A 68 1.69 -13.29 9.79
C ILE A 68 2.69 -13.11 8.65
N ILE A 69 2.31 -12.39 7.62
CA ILE A 69 3.17 -12.05 6.49
C ILE A 69 3.53 -10.57 6.58
N ALA A 70 4.81 -10.25 6.59
CA ALA A 70 5.33 -8.89 6.43
C ALA A 70 5.78 -8.67 4.99
N GLY A 71 5.38 -7.55 4.36
CA GLY A 71 5.71 -7.23 2.97
C GLY A 71 7.14 -6.74 2.76
N SER A 72 7.92 -6.55 3.84
CA SER A 72 9.33 -6.16 3.82
C SER A 72 9.99 -6.41 5.18
N ASN A 73 11.33 -6.38 5.22
CA ASN A 73 12.09 -6.47 6.48
C ASN A 73 11.77 -5.28 7.41
N PHE A 74 11.55 -4.08 6.87
CA PHE A 74 11.14 -2.91 7.63
C PHE A 74 9.81 -3.15 8.36
N ILE A 75 8.81 -3.70 7.67
CA ILE A 75 7.51 -4.05 8.28
C ILE A 75 7.67 -5.18 9.31
N PHE A 76 8.54 -6.14 9.06
CA PHE A 76 8.85 -7.21 10.01
C PHE A 76 9.42 -6.65 11.32
N SER A 77 10.42 -5.76 11.27
CA SER A 77 10.99 -5.09 12.44
C SER A 77 9.93 -4.25 13.16
N HIS A 78 9.16 -3.45 12.42
CA HIS A 78 8.05 -2.66 12.99
C HIS A 78 7.05 -3.52 13.78
N ILE A 79 6.69 -4.71 13.27
CA ILE A 79 5.77 -5.61 13.98
C ILE A 79 6.41 -6.14 15.26
N LYS A 80 7.68 -6.55 15.22
CA LYS A 80 8.41 -7.04 16.40
C LYS A 80 8.52 -5.99 17.50
N GLU A 81 8.84 -4.75 17.13
CA GLU A 81 9.00 -3.64 18.07
C GLU A 81 7.68 -3.21 18.71
N ASN A 82 6.61 -3.16 17.92
CA ASN A 82 5.36 -2.52 18.33
C ASN A 82 4.26 -3.48 18.77
N TYR A 83 4.36 -4.77 18.44
CA TYR A 83 3.30 -5.75 18.69
C TYR A 83 3.83 -7.06 19.31
N SER A 84 5.04 -7.05 19.91
CA SER A 84 5.67 -8.23 20.50
C SER A 84 4.81 -8.92 21.55
N GLU A 85 4.05 -8.17 22.34
CA GLU A 85 3.14 -8.69 23.36
C GLU A 85 1.99 -9.56 22.83
N PHE A 86 1.70 -9.45 21.53
CA PHE A 86 0.68 -10.28 20.84
C PHE A 86 1.28 -11.46 20.08
N LEU A 87 2.60 -11.51 19.96
CA LEU A 87 3.32 -12.62 19.32
C LEU A 87 3.58 -13.73 20.34
N ASN A 88 3.47 -14.97 19.90
CA ASN A 88 3.85 -16.14 20.69
C ASN A 88 4.59 -17.17 19.80
N SER A 89 5.26 -18.13 20.41
CA SER A 89 6.06 -19.16 19.73
C SER A 89 5.28 -20.08 18.77
N LYS A 90 3.95 -20.11 18.89
CA LYS A 90 3.08 -20.95 18.04
C LYS A 90 2.74 -20.27 16.71
N LYS A 91 3.00 -18.96 16.57
CA LYS A 91 2.68 -18.20 15.36
C LYS A 91 3.84 -18.24 14.39
N LYS A 92 3.52 -18.51 13.13
CA LYS A 92 4.48 -18.35 12.03
C LYS A 92 4.54 -16.90 11.59
N PHE A 93 5.75 -16.38 11.41
CA PHE A 93 5.99 -15.02 10.99
C PHE A 93 7.01 -15.00 9.85
N LEU A 94 6.62 -14.58 8.66
CA LEU A 94 7.43 -14.62 7.44
C LEU A 94 7.53 -13.26 6.79
N VAL A 95 8.66 -13.01 6.15
CA VAL A 95 8.79 -11.90 5.19
C VAL A 95 8.56 -12.47 3.80
N ILE A 96 7.56 -11.92 3.09
CA ILE A 96 7.30 -12.25 1.69
C ILE A 96 7.21 -10.93 0.94
N PHE A 97 8.24 -10.63 0.15
CA PHE A 97 8.27 -9.42 -0.68
C PHE A 97 7.18 -9.47 -1.75
N ARG A 98 6.70 -8.27 -2.14
CA ARG A 98 5.74 -8.19 -3.23
C ARG A 98 6.44 -8.47 -4.55
N GLY A 99 5.85 -9.37 -5.33
CA GLY A 99 6.27 -9.62 -6.70
C GLY A 99 5.70 -8.60 -7.67
N ILE A 100 6.39 -8.42 -8.79
CA ILE A 100 5.91 -7.73 -9.99
C ILE A 100 6.14 -8.64 -11.18
N ASN A 101 5.43 -8.40 -12.26
CA ASN A 101 5.73 -9.05 -13.54
C ASN A 101 6.95 -8.35 -14.17
N VAL A 102 8.13 -8.94 -14.01
CA VAL A 102 9.39 -8.36 -14.49
C VAL A 102 9.43 -8.25 -16.01
N ASP A 103 8.86 -9.20 -16.74
CA ASP A 103 8.82 -9.18 -18.20
C ASP A 103 7.98 -8.03 -18.72
N TYR A 104 6.86 -7.73 -18.06
CA TYR A 104 6.01 -6.59 -18.39
C TYR A 104 6.67 -5.24 -18.11
N PHE A 105 7.49 -5.16 -17.06
CA PHE A 105 8.17 -3.93 -16.63
C PHE A 105 9.62 -3.86 -17.14
N ASP A 106 10.02 -4.75 -18.04
CA ASP A 106 11.36 -4.71 -18.64
C ASP A 106 11.49 -3.47 -19.54
N ALA A 107 12.47 -2.62 -19.24
CA ALA A 107 12.76 -1.44 -20.03
C ALA A 107 13.25 -1.75 -21.46
N SER A 108 13.70 -2.98 -21.72
CA SER A 108 14.08 -3.42 -23.06
C SER A 108 12.87 -3.66 -23.97
N THR A 109 11.70 -3.93 -23.42
CA THR A 109 10.43 -4.06 -24.15
C THR A 109 9.82 -2.68 -24.41
N LYS A 110 10.52 -1.82 -25.15
CA LYS A 110 10.05 -0.46 -25.45
C LYS A 110 8.78 -0.48 -26.28
N LEU A 111 7.73 0.09 -25.75
CA LEU A 111 6.50 0.45 -26.46
C LEU A 111 6.67 1.86 -27.06
N GLU A 112 7.58 2.01 -28.05
CA GLU A 112 7.90 3.32 -28.65
C GLU A 112 6.67 4.13 -29.11
N ASN A 113 5.67 3.44 -29.62
CA ASN A 113 4.41 4.06 -30.04
C ASN A 113 3.61 4.64 -28.85
N ASP A 114 3.66 3.99 -27.68
CA ASP A 114 2.89 4.43 -26.50
C ASP A 114 3.59 5.57 -25.78
N GLU A 115 4.93 5.56 -25.75
CA GLU A 115 5.71 6.69 -25.24
C GLU A 115 5.41 7.97 -26.03
N THR A 116 5.50 7.91 -27.35
CA THR A 116 5.24 9.06 -28.23
C THR A 116 3.81 9.60 -28.07
N LYS A 117 2.81 8.71 -27.97
CA LYS A 117 1.41 9.11 -27.71
C LYS A 117 1.25 9.80 -26.37
N LEU A 118 1.94 9.29 -25.32
CA LEU A 118 1.86 9.85 -23.98
C LEU A 118 2.51 11.22 -23.91
N LEU A 119 3.69 11.40 -24.48
CA LEU A 119 4.40 12.68 -24.55
C LEU A 119 3.56 13.72 -25.29
N LYS A 120 2.95 13.35 -26.41
CA LYS A 120 2.03 14.22 -27.17
C LYS A 120 0.81 14.60 -26.36
N LYS A 121 0.20 13.64 -25.63
CA LYS A 121 -0.96 13.89 -24.77
C LYS A 121 -0.64 14.84 -23.64
N TRP A 122 0.59 14.81 -23.11
CA TRP A 122 1.04 15.68 -22.03
C TRP A 122 1.72 16.96 -22.53
N GLU A 123 1.77 17.18 -23.84
CA GLU A 123 2.42 18.32 -24.47
C GLU A 123 3.89 18.49 -24.08
N ILE A 124 4.58 17.35 -23.89
CA ILE A 124 5.99 17.30 -23.51
C ILE A 124 6.85 17.13 -24.74
N LYS A 125 7.83 18.01 -24.92
CA LYS A 125 8.84 17.87 -25.99
C LYS A 125 9.74 16.67 -25.68
N LYS A 126 10.07 15.86 -26.70
CA LYS A 126 10.83 14.61 -26.56
C LYS A 126 12.22 14.81 -25.92
N GLU A 127 12.81 15.97 -26.11
CA GLU A 127 14.14 16.32 -25.60
C GLU A 127 14.14 16.69 -24.11
N LYS A 128 12.97 16.98 -23.53
CA LYS A 128 12.86 17.38 -22.14
C LYS A 128 13.02 16.19 -21.19
N LYS A 129 13.84 16.38 -20.17
CA LYS A 129 13.86 15.45 -19.03
C LYS A 129 12.55 15.54 -18.28
N ILE A 130 12.04 14.41 -17.80
CA ILE A 130 10.78 14.34 -17.06
C ILE A 130 11.08 13.99 -15.61
N VAL A 131 10.56 14.80 -14.70
CA VAL A 131 10.53 14.50 -13.26
C VAL A 131 9.12 14.08 -12.91
N LEU A 132 8.92 12.80 -12.62
CA LEU A 132 7.62 12.19 -12.39
C LEU A 132 7.39 11.89 -10.90
N MET A 133 6.29 12.36 -10.34
CA MET A 133 5.80 11.99 -9.02
C MET A 133 4.50 11.20 -9.11
N PRO A 134 4.53 9.86 -9.13
CA PRO A 134 3.35 9.04 -9.16
C PRO A 134 2.79 8.81 -7.75
N GLY A 135 1.48 8.99 -7.56
CA GLY A 135 0.85 8.70 -6.29
C GLY A 135 -0.53 9.33 -6.14
N ARG A 136 -1.35 8.76 -5.26
CA ARG A 136 -2.64 9.38 -4.91
C ARG A 136 -2.44 10.79 -4.39
N LEU A 137 -3.29 11.73 -4.78
CA LEU A 137 -3.25 13.10 -4.28
C LEU A 137 -3.73 13.13 -2.83
N THR A 138 -2.78 13.12 -1.91
CA THR A 138 -3.02 13.15 -0.46
C THR A 138 -1.84 13.82 0.24
N SER A 139 -2.10 14.63 1.27
CA SER A 139 -1.06 15.39 1.99
C SER A 139 0.12 14.55 2.47
N TRP A 140 -0.14 13.32 2.93
CA TRP A 140 0.92 12.41 3.41
C TRP A 140 1.80 11.81 2.30
N LYS A 141 1.48 12.04 1.03
CA LYS A 141 2.32 11.65 -0.11
C LYS A 141 3.36 12.70 -0.47
N GLY A 142 3.23 13.92 0.07
CA GLY A 142 4.23 14.95 -0.03
C GLY A 142 4.23 15.72 -1.36
N GLN A 143 3.10 15.79 -2.08
CA GLN A 143 3.03 16.58 -3.33
C GLN A 143 3.37 18.05 -3.10
N GLU A 144 2.92 18.66 -2.00
CA GLU A 144 3.23 20.05 -1.66
C GLU A 144 4.76 20.23 -1.55
N LEU A 145 5.42 19.39 -0.73
CA LEU A 145 6.88 19.42 -0.58
C LEU A 145 7.60 19.19 -1.91
N PHE A 146 7.09 18.28 -2.75
CA PHE A 146 7.64 18.05 -4.08
C PHE A 146 7.55 19.29 -4.96
N ILE A 147 6.40 19.98 -4.99
CA ILE A 147 6.20 21.21 -5.78
C ILE A 147 7.15 22.32 -5.29
N GLU A 148 7.27 22.51 -3.98
CA GLU A 148 8.20 23.46 -3.37
C GLU A 148 9.66 23.16 -3.77
N ALA A 149 10.09 21.91 -3.65
CA ALA A 149 11.44 21.49 -4.04
C ALA A 149 11.70 21.72 -5.54
N ILE A 150 10.75 21.36 -6.39
CA ILE A 150 10.83 21.59 -7.83
C ILE A 150 10.93 23.09 -8.17
N ASN A 151 10.19 23.93 -7.46
CA ASN A 151 10.27 25.37 -7.67
C ASN A 151 11.68 25.92 -7.37
N LEU A 152 12.30 25.49 -6.27
CA LEU A 152 13.68 25.86 -5.94
C LEU A 152 14.67 25.42 -7.03
N VAL A 153 14.56 24.17 -7.49
CA VAL A 153 15.44 23.65 -8.56
C VAL A 153 15.22 24.40 -9.87
N LYS A 154 13.98 24.78 -10.21
CA LYS A 154 13.71 25.58 -11.42
C LYS A 154 14.25 26.99 -11.34
N ILE A 155 14.28 27.61 -10.17
CA ILE A 155 14.91 28.92 -9.97
C ILE A 155 16.42 28.81 -10.23
N GLU A 156 17.05 27.73 -9.78
CA GLU A 156 18.51 27.53 -9.94
C GLU A 156 18.91 27.13 -11.36
N LEU A 157 18.19 26.19 -11.99
CA LEU A 157 18.54 25.59 -13.29
C LEU A 157 17.80 26.22 -14.50
N GLY A 158 16.82 27.08 -14.26
CA GLY A 158 15.93 27.61 -15.28
C GLY A 158 14.64 26.77 -15.49
N TYR A 159 13.57 27.46 -15.80
CA TYR A 159 12.23 26.85 -15.93
C TYR A 159 12.09 25.87 -17.10
N GLU A 160 12.98 25.98 -18.08
CA GLU A 160 12.99 25.13 -19.27
C GLU A 160 13.84 23.86 -19.15
N ALA A 161 14.57 23.69 -18.01
CA ALA A 161 15.50 22.57 -17.84
C ALA A 161 14.83 21.18 -17.90
N PHE A 162 13.60 21.06 -17.40
CA PHE A 162 12.85 19.79 -17.34
C PHE A 162 11.34 20.02 -17.27
N HIS A 163 10.59 18.94 -17.53
CA HIS A 163 9.13 18.93 -17.39
C HIS A 163 8.73 18.14 -16.15
N VAL A 164 7.74 18.63 -15.39
CA VAL A 164 7.29 17.99 -14.14
C VAL A 164 5.90 17.42 -14.34
N VAL A 165 5.73 16.16 -13.92
CA VAL A 165 4.45 15.45 -14.00
C VAL A 165 4.07 14.94 -12.63
N VAL A 166 2.93 15.38 -12.10
CA VAL A 166 2.31 14.80 -10.91
C VAL A 166 1.18 13.87 -11.38
N LEU A 167 1.39 12.56 -11.23
CA LEU A 167 0.47 11.55 -11.72
C LEU A 167 -0.31 10.91 -10.58
N GLY A 168 -1.63 11.09 -10.56
CA GLY A 168 -2.47 10.46 -9.56
C GLY A 168 -3.91 10.96 -9.56
N SER A 169 -4.75 10.28 -8.78
CA SER A 169 -6.15 10.66 -8.60
C SER A 169 -6.37 11.17 -7.16
N GLU A 170 -7.23 12.16 -7.04
CA GLU A 170 -7.69 12.73 -5.77
C GLU A 170 -8.63 11.80 -4.99
N GLN A 171 -9.28 10.86 -5.68
CA GLN A 171 -10.23 9.92 -5.06
C GLN A 171 -11.29 10.61 -4.17
N GLY A 172 -11.90 11.68 -4.69
CA GLY A 172 -12.89 12.49 -3.97
C GLY A 172 -12.31 13.50 -2.97
N ARG A 173 -11.00 13.81 -3.05
CA ARG A 173 -10.33 14.82 -2.21
C ARG A 173 -10.09 16.11 -2.98
N ASP A 174 -11.15 16.69 -3.53
CA ASP A 174 -11.09 17.86 -4.43
C ASP A 174 -10.41 19.07 -3.80
N LEU A 175 -10.59 19.27 -2.48
CA LEU A 175 -9.94 20.38 -1.76
C LEU A 175 -8.41 20.29 -1.80
N TYR A 176 -7.86 19.06 -1.67
CA TYR A 176 -6.41 18.88 -1.72
C TYR A 176 -5.87 19.10 -3.14
N LYS A 177 -6.59 18.62 -4.17
CA LYS A 177 -6.24 18.86 -5.57
C LYS A 177 -6.22 20.34 -5.92
N LYS A 178 -7.21 21.11 -5.41
CA LYS A 178 -7.28 22.56 -5.63
C LYS A 178 -6.15 23.34 -4.93
N LYS A 179 -5.60 22.77 -3.86
CA LYS A 179 -4.48 23.37 -3.13
C LYS A 179 -3.15 23.21 -3.88
N LEU A 180 -2.98 22.12 -4.62
CA LEU A 180 -1.79 21.85 -5.44
C LEU A 180 -1.76 22.69 -6.71
#